data_6dc9f1c2a61d7211f45ca130c35dc7c8
#
_entry.id   6dc9f1c2a61d7211f45ca130c35dc7c8
#
_cell.length_a   1.000
_cell.length_b   1.000
_cell.length_c   1.000
_cell.angle_alpha   90.00
_cell.angle_beta   90.00
_cell.angle_gamma   90.00
#
_symmetry.space_group_name_H-M   'P 1'
#
loop_
_entity.id
_entity.type
_entity.pdbx_description
1 polymer ?
#
loop_
_entity_poly.entity_id
_entity_poly.type
_entity_poly.pdbx_seq_one_letter_code
_entity_poly.pdbx_strand_id
1 'polypeptide(L)'
;VNTADESVLHRRLGTFDTVTLGLGSMIGAGIFVALAPAAAAAGSGLLIALGLAAVVAVCNAMSSARLAARYPQSGGTYVYGRERLGPFWGHTAGWSFVVGKTASCAAMALTIGYYVWPGHAHAVAVGCVVALTAVSCAGVQRSATLTRIIVAAVLGVLAMVVVLILGFGGADASRLALGADVTAYGVLQAAGLLFFAFAGYARIATLGEEVRDPARTIPRAVALALAIALAVYAVVAVAVLAQLGAAGLASSHAALSDAVRAAGFPAVTPLVAAAAALAALGALLALLLGVSRTALAMARDRYLPHALAAVHPRTGTPQRAELTVGAVVAVVAAVGDVRGAIGFSSFGVLLYYAVANASAWTLTATLGARLVPAVGLTGCLVLAFTLPPVSVAAGAVVVVLGMLAYAVRGWTGGAARRGV
;
A
#
# COMPACT_ATOMS: atom_id res chain seq x y z
N VAL A 1 -20.85 39.84 -0.40
CA VAL A 1 -20.47 38.57 0.23
C VAL A 1 -19.77 37.75 -0.84
N ASN A 2 -18.42 37.82 -0.87
CA ASN A 2 -17.59 37.05 -1.76
C ASN A 2 -17.58 35.60 -1.27
N THR A 3 -18.26 34.71 -1.96
CA THR A 3 -18.05 33.28 -1.85
C THR A 3 -16.67 32.99 -2.44
N ALA A 4 -15.74 32.62 -1.58
CA ALA A 4 -14.42 32.17 -1.97
C ALA A 4 -14.57 31.04 -3.01
N ASP A 5 -13.94 31.26 -4.15
CA ASP A 5 -13.80 30.31 -5.24
C ASP A 5 -13.05 29.07 -4.69
N GLU A 6 -13.83 28.04 -4.27
CA GLU A 6 -13.26 26.73 -3.95
C GLU A 6 -12.65 26.24 -5.25
N SER A 7 -11.34 26.19 -5.34
CA SER A 7 -10.59 25.71 -6.50
C SER A 7 -11.03 24.27 -6.82
N VAL A 8 -12.01 24.17 -7.71
CA VAL A 8 -12.51 22.91 -8.23
C VAL A 8 -11.37 22.25 -9.01
N LEU A 9 -10.89 21.12 -8.53
CA LEU A 9 -9.87 20.32 -9.21
C LEU A 9 -10.39 19.96 -10.62
N HIS A 10 -9.62 20.29 -11.65
CA HIS A 10 -10.02 20.02 -13.03
C HIS A 10 -10.02 18.52 -13.32
N ARG A 11 -11.15 17.94 -13.69
CA ARG A 11 -11.32 16.55 -14.13
C ARG A 11 -10.61 16.30 -15.46
N ARG A 12 -9.31 15.99 -15.42
CA ARG A 12 -8.48 15.80 -16.62
C ARG A 12 -8.07 14.35 -16.86
N LEU A 13 -8.10 13.48 -15.84
CA LEU A 13 -7.61 12.12 -15.94
C LEU A 13 -8.60 11.19 -16.65
N GLY A 14 -8.15 10.54 -17.72
CA GLY A 14 -8.86 9.48 -18.41
C GLY A 14 -8.57 8.09 -17.81
N THR A 15 -9.19 7.05 -18.37
CA THR A 15 -8.99 5.66 -17.89
C THR A 15 -7.53 5.24 -17.95
N PHE A 16 -6.81 5.55 -19.04
CA PHE A 16 -5.40 5.21 -19.20
C PHE A 16 -4.52 5.85 -18.13
N ASP A 17 -4.71 7.14 -17.84
CA ASP A 17 -3.98 7.85 -16.81
C ASP A 17 -4.24 7.27 -15.43
N THR A 18 -5.50 6.98 -15.15
CA THR A 18 -5.94 6.41 -13.87
C THR A 18 -5.37 5.01 -13.66
N VAL A 19 -5.34 4.16 -14.69
CA VAL A 19 -4.68 2.84 -14.67
C VAL A 19 -3.18 2.99 -14.40
N THR A 20 -2.51 3.88 -15.13
CA THR A 20 -1.06 4.07 -14.97
C THR A 20 -0.68 4.60 -13.58
N LEU A 21 -1.47 5.53 -13.03
CA LEU A 21 -1.30 6.01 -11.66
C LEU A 21 -1.50 4.89 -10.64
N GLY A 22 -2.50 4.04 -10.86
CA GLY A 22 -2.75 2.85 -10.07
C GLY A 22 -1.59 1.84 -10.12
N LEU A 23 -1.13 1.52 -11.33
CA LEU A 23 0.03 0.65 -11.52
C LEU A 23 1.28 1.22 -10.85
N GLY A 24 1.55 2.52 -10.99
CA GLY A 24 2.68 3.18 -10.33
C GLY A 24 2.62 3.14 -8.80
N SER A 25 1.42 2.96 -8.24
CA SER A 25 1.23 2.79 -6.80
C SER A 25 1.31 1.32 -6.36
N MET A 26 0.99 0.35 -7.23
CA MET A 26 1.07 -1.09 -6.96
C MET A 26 2.44 -1.66 -7.34
N ILE A 27 2.94 -1.39 -8.56
CA ILE A 27 4.27 -1.80 -9.03
C ILE A 27 5.34 -0.83 -8.49
N GLY A 28 5.30 -0.62 -7.17
CA GLY A 28 6.29 0.10 -6.39
C GLY A 28 7.25 -0.90 -5.74
N ALA A 29 7.57 -0.68 -4.46
CA ALA A 29 8.44 -1.59 -3.71
C ALA A 29 7.87 -3.01 -3.56
N GLY A 30 6.53 -3.18 -3.59
CA GLY A 30 5.87 -4.42 -3.20
C GLY A 30 6.40 -5.68 -3.89
N ILE A 31 6.52 -5.67 -5.21
CA ILE A 31 7.01 -6.84 -5.98
C ILE A 31 8.50 -7.12 -5.72
N PHE A 32 9.27 -6.10 -5.38
CA PHE A 32 10.70 -6.24 -5.11
C PHE A 32 11.00 -6.77 -3.70
N VAL A 33 10.07 -6.62 -2.74
CA VAL A 33 10.37 -6.87 -1.33
C VAL A 33 9.40 -7.84 -0.64
N ALA A 34 8.15 -8.01 -1.10
CA ALA A 34 7.17 -8.83 -0.41
C ALA A 34 7.34 -10.35 -0.66
N LEU A 35 8.01 -10.75 -1.74
CA LEU A 35 8.17 -12.16 -2.10
C LEU A 35 9.01 -12.94 -1.09
N ALA A 36 10.11 -12.36 -0.60
CA ALA A 36 11.01 -13.03 0.34
C ALA A 36 10.36 -13.34 1.70
N PRO A 37 9.74 -12.37 2.42
CA PRO A 37 9.03 -12.67 3.65
C PRO A 37 7.83 -13.61 3.44
N ALA A 38 7.16 -13.55 2.29
CA ALA A 38 6.08 -14.47 1.97
C ALA A 38 6.58 -15.89 1.72
N ALA A 39 7.71 -16.07 1.02
CA ALA A 39 8.35 -17.37 0.84
C ALA A 39 8.83 -17.95 2.17
N ALA A 40 9.32 -17.12 3.09
CA ALA A 40 9.71 -17.56 4.43
C ALA A 40 8.51 -18.10 5.24
N ALA A 41 7.29 -17.62 4.97
CA ALA A 41 6.08 -18.07 5.66
C ALA A 41 5.41 -19.27 4.99
N ALA A 42 5.31 -19.27 3.64
CA ALA A 42 4.56 -20.27 2.88
C ALA A 42 5.42 -21.37 2.23
N GLY A 43 6.75 -21.21 2.23
CA GLY A 43 7.62 -22.12 1.51
C GLY A 43 7.22 -22.21 0.02
N SER A 44 7.08 -23.43 -0.49
CA SER A 44 6.62 -23.72 -1.86
C SER A 44 5.15 -23.33 -2.11
N GLY A 45 4.36 -23.04 -1.06
CA GLY A 45 2.97 -22.54 -1.14
C GLY A 45 2.84 -21.08 -1.53
N LEU A 46 3.92 -20.36 -1.87
CA LEU A 46 3.95 -18.93 -2.20
C LEU A 46 2.91 -18.55 -3.28
N LEU A 47 2.76 -19.36 -4.34
CA LEU A 47 1.83 -19.06 -5.43
C LEU A 47 0.37 -19.18 -5.01
N ILE A 48 0.05 -20.13 -4.11
CA ILE A 48 -1.29 -20.24 -3.50
C ILE A 48 -1.57 -18.99 -2.66
N ALA A 49 -0.59 -18.58 -1.85
CA ALA A 49 -0.70 -17.36 -1.04
C ALA A 49 -0.91 -16.10 -1.90
N LEU A 50 -0.24 -16.01 -3.05
CA LEU A 50 -0.43 -14.91 -4.01
C LEU A 50 -1.87 -14.90 -4.56
N GLY A 51 -2.41 -16.08 -4.91
CA GLY A 51 -3.80 -16.22 -5.36
C GLY A 51 -4.81 -15.79 -4.30
N LEU A 52 -4.62 -16.20 -3.04
CA LEU A 52 -5.47 -15.77 -1.92
C LEU A 52 -5.40 -14.25 -1.67
N ALA A 53 -4.20 -13.68 -1.68
CA ALA A 53 -4.02 -12.23 -1.56
C ALA A 53 -4.74 -11.47 -2.68
N ALA A 54 -4.67 -12.00 -3.92
CA ALA A 54 -5.35 -11.43 -5.07
C ALA A 54 -6.88 -11.48 -4.93
N VAL A 55 -7.45 -12.58 -4.46
CA VAL A 55 -8.91 -12.70 -4.21
C VAL A 55 -9.37 -11.63 -3.21
N VAL A 56 -8.67 -11.49 -2.08
CA VAL A 56 -9.00 -10.46 -1.09
C VAL A 56 -8.81 -9.06 -1.67
N ALA A 57 -7.74 -8.82 -2.44
CA ALA A 57 -7.50 -7.53 -3.10
C ALA A 57 -8.61 -7.18 -4.12
N VAL A 58 -9.09 -8.15 -4.91
CA VAL A 58 -10.20 -7.94 -5.85
C VAL A 58 -11.49 -7.59 -5.11
N CYS A 59 -11.84 -8.32 -4.04
CA CYS A 59 -13.03 -8.03 -3.24
C CYS A 59 -12.97 -6.62 -2.64
N ASN A 60 -11.82 -6.25 -2.06
CA ASN A 60 -11.59 -4.94 -1.48
C ASN A 60 -11.66 -3.82 -2.54
N ALA A 61 -11.07 -4.07 -3.71
CA ALA A 61 -11.06 -3.13 -4.82
C ALA A 61 -12.48 -2.88 -5.36
N MET A 62 -13.28 -3.94 -5.53
CA MET A 62 -14.68 -3.82 -5.96
C MET A 62 -15.53 -3.07 -4.93
N SER A 63 -15.36 -3.36 -3.63
CA SER A 63 -16.04 -2.66 -2.54
C SER A 63 -15.65 -1.17 -2.52
N SER A 64 -14.36 -0.87 -2.60
CA SER A 64 -13.86 0.51 -2.64
C SER A 64 -14.32 1.28 -3.90
N ALA A 65 -14.36 0.62 -5.05
CA ALA A 65 -14.83 1.23 -6.29
C ALA A 65 -16.33 1.59 -6.24
N ARG A 66 -17.17 0.72 -5.66
CA ARG A 66 -18.60 1.01 -5.44
C ARG A 66 -18.81 2.18 -4.48
N LEU A 67 -18.01 2.24 -3.41
CA LEU A 67 -18.05 3.34 -2.44
C LEU A 67 -17.57 4.64 -3.07
N ALA A 68 -16.46 4.63 -3.83
CA ALA A 68 -15.94 5.80 -4.54
C ALA A 68 -16.93 6.36 -5.57
N ALA A 69 -17.67 5.48 -6.27
CA ALA A 69 -18.73 5.89 -7.20
C ALA A 69 -19.89 6.59 -6.49
N ARG A 70 -20.19 6.20 -5.23
CA ARG A 70 -21.27 6.78 -4.43
C ARG A 70 -20.84 8.06 -3.68
N TYR A 71 -19.58 8.09 -3.24
CA TYR A 71 -18.97 9.17 -2.48
C TYR A 71 -17.70 9.65 -3.18
N PRO A 72 -17.80 10.47 -4.24
CA PRO A 72 -16.65 10.89 -5.05
C PRO A 72 -15.77 11.96 -4.39
N GLN A 73 -15.77 12.01 -3.05
CA GLN A 73 -14.97 12.93 -2.25
C GLN A 73 -13.59 12.33 -1.96
N SER A 74 -12.59 13.20 -1.79
CA SER A 74 -11.27 12.80 -1.32
C SER A 74 -11.31 12.31 0.12
N GLY A 75 -10.56 11.24 0.46
CA GLY A 75 -10.47 10.67 1.81
C GLY A 75 -10.70 9.17 1.91
N GLY A 76 -11.21 8.53 0.83
CA GLY A 76 -11.34 7.06 0.75
C GLY A 76 -12.17 6.47 1.90
N THR A 77 -11.71 5.36 2.47
CA THR A 77 -12.46 4.64 3.52
C THR A 77 -12.68 5.45 4.81
N TYR A 78 -11.86 6.46 5.08
CA TYR A 78 -12.12 7.39 6.17
C TYR A 78 -13.50 8.06 6.02
N VAL A 79 -13.81 8.54 4.81
CA VAL A 79 -15.12 9.13 4.49
C VAL A 79 -16.19 8.05 4.45
N TYR A 80 -15.93 6.92 3.78
CA TYR A 80 -16.93 5.85 3.62
C TYR A 80 -17.35 5.24 4.97
N GLY A 81 -16.39 5.01 5.86
CA GLY A 81 -16.66 4.52 7.22
C GLY A 81 -17.50 5.50 8.03
N ARG A 82 -17.18 6.79 7.94
CA ARG A 82 -17.93 7.86 8.62
C ARG A 82 -19.38 7.94 8.13
N GLU A 83 -19.59 7.96 6.82
CA GLU A 83 -20.91 8.12 6.21
C GLU A 83 -21.81 6.87 6.36
N ARG A 84 -21.21 5.67 6.39
CA ARG A 84 -21.98 4.42 6.38
C ARG A 84 -22.08 3.73 7.73
N LEU A 85 -21.06 3.83 8.56
CA LEU A 85 -20.95 3.13 9.83
C LEU A 85 -20.85 4.07 11.04
N GLY A 86 -20.67 5.37 10.78
CA GLY A 86 -20.56 6.41 11.80
C GLY A 86 -19.15 6.87 12.10
N PRO A 87 -19.01 7.98 12.87
CA PRO A 87 -17.73 8.68 13.08
C PRO A 87 -16.63 7.82 13.68
N PHE A 88 -16.96 6.88 14.59
CA PHE A 88 -16.00 5.97 15.20
C PHE A 88 -15.31 5.09 14.17
N TRP A 89 -16.06 4.49 13.25
CA TRP A 89 -15.51 3.63 12.21
C TRP A 89 -14.72 4.41 11.15
N GLY A 90 -15.16 5.64 10.83
CA GLY A 90 -14.40 6.55 10.01
C GLY A 90 -13.04 6.86 10.64
N HIS A 91 -13.02 7.25 11.92
CA HIS A 91 -11.78 7.48 12.67
C HIS A 91 -10.86 6.25 12.67
N THR A 92 -11.41 5.08 13.00
CA THR A 92 -10.67 3.82 13.03
C THR A 92 -10.02 3.51 11.69
N ALA A 93 -10.75 3.68 10.58
CA ALA A 93 -10.21 3.50 9.24
C ALA A 93 -9.10 4.51 8.92
N GLY A 94 -9.33 5.81 9.20
CA GLY A 94 -8.34 6.86 8.98
C GLY A 94 -7.06 6.63 9.77
N TRP A 95 -7.17 6.28 11.05
CA TRP A 95 -6.05 5.96 11.91
C TRP A 95 -5.28 4.74 11.42
N SER A 96 -5.97 3.62 11.13
CA SER A 96 -5.36 2.41 10.58
C SER A 96 -4.64 2.67 9.25
N PHE A 97 -5.18 3.55 8.41
CA PHE A 97 -4.53 4.00 7.18
C PHE A 97 -3.25 4.78 7.47
N VAL A 98 -3.32 5.80 8.32
CA VAL A 98 -2.16 6.66 8.63
C VAL A 98 -1.02 5.82 9.18
N VAL A 99 -1.27 4.99 10.20
CA VAL A 99 -0.20 4.20 10.84
C VAL A 99 0.30 3.09 9.91
N GLY A 100 -0.58 2.37 9.23
CA GLY A 100 -0.21 1.31 8.30
C GLY A 100 0.59 1.84 7.10
N LYS A 101 0.17 2.96 6.50
CA LYS A 101 0.88 3.55 5.36
C LYS A 101 2.18 4.26 5.75
N THR A 102 2.30 4.75 6.98
CA THR A 102 3.58 5.23 7.52
C THR A 102 4.61 4.09 7.57
N ALA A 103 4.21 2.91 8.03
CA ALA A 103 5.07 1.72 7.98
C ALA A 103 5.36 1.27 6.54
N SER A 104 4.40 1.39 5.60
CA SER A 104 4.65 1.16 4.17
C SER A 104 5.76 2.08 3.63
N CYS A 105 5.76 3.35 4.02
CA CYS A 105 6.81 4.29 3.60
C CYS A 105 8.19 3.83 4.10
N ALA A 106 8.30 3.36 5.33
CA ALA A 106 9.55 2.82 5.87
C ALA A 106 10.00 1.55 5.11
N ALA A 107 9.08 0.62 4.82
CA ALA A 107 9.39 -0.57 4.02
C ALA A 107 9.90 -0.20 2.62
N MET A 108 9.29 0.79 1.96
CA MET A 108 9.74 1.29 0.65
C MET A 108 11.12 1.92 0.72
N ALA A 109 11.39 2.73 1.74
CA ALA A 109 12.69 3.35 1.94
C ALA A 109 13.78 2.30 2.19
N LEU A 110 13.52 1.31 3.04
CA LEU A 110 14.43 0.19 3.28
C LEU A 110 14.66 -0.66 2.03
N THR A 111 13.64 -0.84 1.19
CA THR A 111 13.80 -1.52 -0.11
C THR A 111 14.83 -0.81 -0.98
N ILE A 112 14.78 0.52 -1.06
CA ILE A 112 15.79 1.31 -1.79
C ILE A 112 17.18 1.02 -1.22
N GLY A 113 17.32 1.06 0.11
CA GLY A 113 18.59 0.80 0.78
C GLY A 113 19.17 -0.57 0.46
N TYR A 114 18.37 -1.64 0.56
CA TYR A 114 18.82 -3.00 0.31
C TYR A 114 19.20 -3.26 -1.16
N TYR A 115 18.52 -2.62 -2.11
CA TYR A 115 18.85 -2.76 -3.53
C TYR A 115 20.04 -1.91 -3.96
N VAL A 116 20.22 -0.70 -3.38
CA VAL A 116 21.26 0.26 -3.80
C VAL A 116 22.56 0.06 -3.03
N TRP A 117 22.48 -0.06 -1.69
CA TRP A 117 23.65 -0.20 -0.83
C TRP A 117 23.36 -1.05 0.42
N PRO A 118 23.37 -2.39 0.27
CA PRO A 118 22.95 -3.29 1.35
C PRO A 118 23.68 -3.08 2.68
N GLY A 119 25.00 -2.80 2.65
CA GLY A 119 25.81 -2.56 3.84
C GLY A 119 25.45 -1.30 4.63
N HIS A 120 24.73 -0.36 4.01
CA HIS A 120 24.27 0.91 4.62
C HIS A 120 22.77 1.15 4.35
N ALA A 121 21.99 0.08 4.26
CA ALA A 121 20.59 0.14 3.84
C ALA A 121 19.74 1.12 4.66
N HIS A 122 19.91 1.15 5.99
CA HIS A 122 19.19 2.08 6.86
C HIS A 122 19.57 3.54 6.64
N ALA A 123 20.86 3.83 6.45
CA ALA A 123 21.33 5.21 6.17
C ALA A 123 20.77 5.73 4.83
N VAL A 124 20.80 4.88 3.80
CA VAL A 124 20.20 5.20 2.49
C VAL A 124 18.69 5.42 2.63
N ALA A 125 18.01 4.56 3.38
CA ALA A 125 16.57 4.67 3.62
C ALA A 125 16.20 6.01 4.29
N VAL A 126 16.90 6.35 5.39
CA VAL A 126 16.69 7.62 6.10
C VAL A 126 16.99 8.82 5.19
N GLY A 127 18.10 8.79 4.44
CA GLY A 127 18.46 9.85 3.49
C GLY A 127 17.38 10.05 2.41
N CYS A 128 16.83 8.97 1.86
CA CYS A 128 15.72 9.03 0.90
C CYS A 128 14.44 9.63 1.52
N VAL A 129 14.10 9.23 2.76
CA VAL A 129 12.91 9.77 3.45
C VAL A 129 13.07 11.28 3.70
N VAL A 130 14.23 11.72 4.19
CA VAL A 130 14.51 13.14 4.44
C VAL A 130 14.44 13.94 3.14
N ALA A 131 15.10 13.46 2.08
CA ALA A 131 15.10 14.13 0.76
C ALA A 131 13.67 14.24 0.19
N LEU A 132 12.90 13.14 0.20
CA LEU A 132 11.53 13.14 -0.34
C LEU A 132 10.57 13.97 0.53
N THR A 133 10.75 13.99 1.84
CA THR A 133 9.98 14.88 2.73
C THR A 133 10.26 16.35 2.42
N ALA A 134 11.52 16.73 2.19
CA ALA A 134 11.88 18.08 1.79
C ALA A 134 11.26 18.45 0.42
N VAL A 135 11.31 17.55 -0.56
CA VAL A 135 10.67 17.72 -1.88
C VAL A 135 9.16 17.89 -1.75
N SER A 136 8.51 17.10 -0.89
CA SER A 136 7.08 17.21 -0.60
C SER A 136 6.74 18.57 0.01
N CYS A 137 7.48 19.00 1.04
CA CYS A 137 7.30 20.32 1.70
C CYS A 137 7.50 21.49 0.75
N ALA A 138 8.35 21.33 -0.28
CA ALA A 138 8.54 22.33 -1.34
C ALA A 138 7.35 22.43 -2.31
N GLY A 139 6.35 21.55 -2.18
CA GLY A 139 5.13 21.56 -3.00
C GLY A 139 5.30 20.88 -4.37
N VAL A 140 6.36 20.10 -4.56
CA VAL A 140 6.58 19.38 -5.81
C VAL A 140 5.57 18.24 -5.93
N GLN A 141 4.75 18.30 -6.97
CA GLN A 141 3.79 17.26 -7.31
C GLN A 141 4.34 16.36 -8.42
N ARG A 142 4.10 15.06 -8.29
CA ARG A 142 4.49 14.10 -9.31
C ARG A 142 3.60 14.26 -10.55
N SER A 143 4.22 14.48 -11.71
CA SER A 143 3.46 14.55 -12.97
C SER A 143 3.00 13.16 -13.42
N ALA A 144 1.83 13.09 -14.06
CA ALA A 144 1.32 11.86 -14.65
C ALA A 144 2.28 11.29 -15.71
N THR A 145 2.93 12.17 -16.49
CA THR A 145 3.94 11.78 -17.50
C THR A 145 5.14 11.10 -16.87
N LEU A 146 5.70 11.64 -15.78
CA LEU A 146 6.81 11.02 -15.05
C LEU A 146 6.40 9.64 -14.51
N THR A 147 5.17 9.51 -13.99
CA THR A 147 4.64 8.22 -13.54
C THR A 147 4.57 7.21 -14.67
N ARG A 148 4.11 7.61 -15.87
CA ARG A 148 4.06 6.72 -17.05
C ARG A 148 5.45 6.21 -17.43
N ILE A 149 6.45 7.11 -17.49
CA ILE A 149 7.84 6.75 -17.82
C ILE A 149 8.38 5.75 -16.80
N ILE A 150 8.20 6.01 -15.50
CA ILE A 150 8.66 5.12 -14.44
C ILE A 150 8.01 3.75 -14.54
N VAL A 151 6.69 3.70 -14.69
CA VAL A 151 5.94 2.43 -14.80
C VAL A 151 6.39 1.65 -16.03
N ALA A 152 6.54 2.29 -17.18
CA ALA A 152 7.00 1.64 -18.40
C ALA A 152 8.43 1.09 -18.26
N ALA A 153 9.35 1.86 -17.68
CA ALA A 153 10.72 1.44 -17.43
C ALA A 153 10.79 0.25 -16.47
N VAL A 154 10.03 0.30 -15.35
CA VAL A 154 9.99 -0.78 -14.37
C VAL A 154 9.38 -2.06 -14.96
N LEU A 155 8.27 -1.95 -15.70
CA LEU A 155 7.67 -3.10 -16.38
C LEU A 155 8.62 -3.70 -17.42
N GLY A 156 9.36 -2.87 -18.16
CA GLY A 156 10.38 -3.33 -19.12
C GLY A 156 11.50 -4.11 -18.43
N VAL A 157 11.99 -3.63 -17.28
CA VAL A 157 13.01 -4.34 -16.49
C VAL A 157 12.45 -5.63 -15.90
N LEU A 158 11.21 -5.64 -15.36
CA LEU A 158 10.58 -6.87 -14.86
C LEU A 158 10.39 -7.91 -15.96
N ALA A 159 9.93 -7.47 -17.15
CA ALA A 159 9.81 -8.37 -18.31
C ALA A 159 11.18 -8.94 -18.72
N MET A 160 12.21 -8.12 -18.77
CA MET A 160 13.59 -8.55 -19.04
C MET A 160 14.06 -9.57 -17.99
N VAL A 161 13.86 -9.33 -16.71
CA VAL A 161 14.22 -10.26 -15.62
C VAL A 161 13.55 -11.61 -15.81
N VAL A 162 12.26 -11.62 -16.12
CA VAL A 162 11.49 -12.85 -16.38
C VAL A 162 12.05 -13.60 -17.58
N VAL A 163 12.31 -12.92 -18.69
CA VAL A 163 12.88 -13.52 -19.92
C VAL A 163 14.26 -14.11 -19.66
N LEU A 164 15.13 -13.40 -18.94
CA LEU A 164 16.47 -13.90 -18.61
C LEU A 164 16.40 -15.16 -17.72
N ILE A 165 15.56 -15.14 -16.69
CA ILE A 165 15.43 -16.27 -15.76
C ILE A 165 14.81 -17.49 -16.45
N LEU A 166 13.63 -17.33 -17.06
CA LEU A 166 12.89 -18.47 -17.64
C LEU A 166 13.45 -18.93 -18.98
N GLY A 167 14.01 -18.01 -19.78
CA GLY A 167 14.53 -18.34 -21.11
C GLY A 167 15.98 -18.84 -21.12
N PHE A 168 16.82 -18.35 -20.20
CA PHE A 168 18.25 -18.57 -20.27
C PHE A 168 18.89 -18.96 -18.93
N GLY A 169 18.20 -18.81 -17.80
CA GLY A 169 18.76 -18.95 -16.46
C GLY A 169 18.79 -20.38 -15.91
N GLY A 170 18.28 -21.36 -16.63
CA GLY A 170 18.18 -22.73 -16.13
C GLY A 170 17.20 -22.88 -14.95
N ALA A 171 16.12 -22.13 -14.94
CA ALA A 171 15.08 -22.20 -13.92
C ALA A 171 14.50 -23.61 -13.82
N ASP A 172 14.38 -24.13 -12.60
CA ASP A 172 13.91 -25.48 -12.31
C ASP A 172 12.43 -25.51 -11.94
N ALA A 173 11.60 -26.00 -12.85
CA ALA A 173 10.16 -26.10 -12.65
C ALA A 173 9.77 -27.03 -11.48
N SER A 174 10.64 -27.97 -11.06
CA SER A 174 10.38 -28.83 -9.91
C SER A 174 10.24 -28.06 -8.60
N ARG A 175 10.89 -26.88 -8.51
CA ARG A 175 10.81 -25.96 -7.34
C ARG A 175 9.44 -25.29 -7.19
N LEU A 176 8.58 -25.39 -8.18
CA LEU A 176 7.19 -24.94 -8.13
C LEU A 176 6.24 -25.97 -7.52
N ALA A 177 6.69 -27.22 -7.38
CA ALA A 177 5.90 -28.29 -6.78
C ALA A 177 5.69 -28.01 -5.28
N LEU A 178 4.48 -28.33 -4.79
CA LEU A 178 4.15 -28.19 -3.38
C LEU A 178 4.89 -29.25 -2.57
N GLY A 179 5.71 -28.82 -1.64
CA GLY A 179 6.43 -29.66 -0.69
C GLY A 179 5.67 -29.89 0.62
N ALA A 180 6.26 -30.67 1.51
CA ALA A 180 5.74 -30.93 2.85
C ALA A 180 5.86 -29.72 3.80
N ASP A 181 6.56 -28.67 3.37
CA ASP A 181 6.77 -27.40 4.08
C ASP A 181 5.51 -26.51 4.07
N VAL A 182 4.52 -26.81 3.23
CA VAL A 182 3.31 -26.00 3.07
C VAL A 182 2.34 -26.26 4.21
N THR A 183 2.05 -25.21 4.97
CA THR A 183 1.00 -25.21 6.00
C THR A 183 -0.09 -24.20 5.68
N ALA A 184 -1.34 -24.49 6.08
CA ALA A 184 -2.45 -23.57 5.86
C ALA A 184 -2.20 -22.22 6.55
N TYR A 185 -1.62 -22.22 7.76
CA TYR A 185 -1.28 -21.00 8.48
C TYR A 185 -0.19 -20.21 7.75
N GLY A 186 0.88 -20.87 7.28
CA GLY A 186 1.97 -20.23 6.53
C GLY A 186 1.48 -19.61 5.22
N VAL A 187 0.57 -20.28 4.51
CA VAL A 187 -0.06 -19.74 3.29
C VAL A 187 -0.91 -18.50 3.58
N LEU A 188 -1.72 -18.52 4.64
CA LEU A 188 -2.51 -17.35 5.04
C LEU A 188 -1.61 -16.18 5.50
N GLN A 189 -0.56 -16.47 6.25
CA GLN A 189 0.42 -15.48 6.68
C GLN A 189 1.12 -14.83 5.48
N ALA A 190 1.57 -15.64 4.53
CA ALA A 190 2.18 -15.16 3.29
C ALA A 190 1.21 -14.34 2.44
N ALA A 191 -0.06 -14.74 2.36
CA ALA A 191 -1.10 -13.97 1.67
C ALA A 191 -1.29 -12.59 2.31
N GLY A 192 -1.28 -12.49 3.64
CA GLY A 192 -1.31 -11.24 4.37
C GLY A 192 -0.09 -10.34 4.09
N LEU A 193 1.11 -10.92 4.01
CA LEU A 193 2.34 -10.21 3.65
C LEU A 193 2.32 -9.75 2.18
N LEU A 194 1.89 -10.61 1.25
CA LEU A 194 1.77 -10.28 -0.18
C LEU A 194 0.69 -9.23 -0.46
N PHE A 195 -0.31 -9.12 0.42
CA PHE A 195 -1.33 -8.09 0.30
C PHE A 195 -0.73 -6.67 0.29
N PHE A 196 0.43 -6.46 0.93
CA PHE A 196 1.21 -5.23 0.86
C PHE A 196 1.43 -4.76 -0.59
N ALA A 197 1.76 -5.68 -1.49
CA ALA A 197 2.04 -5.35 -2.89
C ALA A 197 0.77 -4.89 -3.65
N PHE A 198 -0.40 -5.40 -3.28
CA PHE A 198 -1.66 -5.02 -3.91
C PHE A 198 -2.26 -3.73 -3.38
N ALA A 199 -1.92 -3.30 -2.18
CA ALA A 199 -2.59 -2.21 -1.45
C ALA A 199 -2.48 -0.80 -2.12
N GLY A 200 -1.79 -0.70 -3.26
CA GLY A 200 -1.64 0.54 -4.04
C GLY A 200 -2.91 0.99 -4.79
N TYR A 201 -3.86 0.09 -5.09
CA TYR A 201 -5.09 0.45 -5.82
C TYR A 201 -5.98 1.45 -5.05
N ALA A 202 -5.84 1.55 -3.72
CA ALA A 202 -6.52 2.59 -2.94
C ALA A 202 -6.30 4.00 -3.50
N ARG A 203 -5.14 4.25 -4.14
CA ARG A 203 -4.85 5.53 -4.78
C ARG A 203 -5.86 5.87 -5.87
N ILE A 204 -6.29 4.88 -6.66
CA ILE A 204 -7.30 5.09 -7.71
C ILE A 204 -8.63 5.55 -7.10
N ALA A 205 -9.05 4.93 -5.99
CA ALA A 205 -10.31 5.28 -5.32
C ALA A 205 -10.31 6.69 -4.72
N THR A 206 -9.13 7.28 -4.47
CA THR A 206 -9.01 8.66 -3.95
C THR A 206 -8.97 9.73 -5.04
N LEU A 207 -8.95 9.37 -6.32
CA LEU A 207 -8.87 10.31 -7.45
C LEU A 207 -10.24 10.80 -7.96
N GLY A 208 -11.31 10.63 -7.18
CA GLY A 208 -12.69 10.93 -7.61
C GLY A 208 -12.91 12.36 -8.11
N GLU A 209 -12.15 13.34 -7.61
CA GLU A 209 -12.24 14.75 -8.00
C GLU A 209 -11.40 15.09 -9.24
N GLU A 210 -10.42 14.24 -9.61
CA GLU A 210 -9.48 14.48 -10.72
C GLU A 210 -9.85 13.69 -11.99
N VAL A 211 -10.69 12.63 -11.86
CA VAL A 211 -11.04 11.69 -12.93
C VAL A 211 -12.28 12.14 -13.70
N ARG A 212 -12.26 12.00 -15.03
CA ARG A 212 -13.43 12.20 -15.89
C ARG A 212 -14.40 11.03 -15.71
N ASP A 213 -15.69 11.32 -15.51
CA ASP A 213 -16.74 10.32 -15.26
C ASP A 213 -16.32 9.26 -14.21
N PRO A 214 -16.12 9.69 -12.94
CA PRO A 214 -15.54 8.82 -11.91
C PRO A 214 -16.37 7.56 -11.66
N ALA A 215 -17.68 7.62 -11.84
CA ALA A 215 -18.57 6.47 -11.64
C ALA A 215 -18.28 5.30 -12.59
N ARG A 216 -17.80 5.58 -13.80
CA ARG A 216 -17.45 4.57 -14.81
C ARG A 216 -15.95 4.31 -14.88
N THR A 217 -15.14 5.38 -14.78
CA THR A 217 -13.68 5.31 -14.96
C THR A 217 -13.00 4.63 -13.79
N ILE A 218 -13.36 4.95 -12.53
CA ILE A 218 -12.71 4.38 -11.35
C ILE A 218 -12.86 2.86 -11.29
N PRO A 219 -14.07 2.25 -11.41
CA PRO A 219 -14.20 0.80 -11.36
C PRO A 219 -13.42 0.08 -12.47
N ARG A 220 -13.43 0.62 -13.69
CA ARG A 220 -12.68 0.05 -14.82
C ARG A 220 -11.17 0.15 -14.61
N ALA A 221 -10.69 1.31 -14.16
CA ALA A 221 -9.27 1.53 -13.92
C ALA A 221 -8.73 0.64 -12.78
N VAL A 222 -9.50 0.48 -11.71
CA VAL A 222 -9.16 -0.43 -10.60
C VAL A 222 -9.06 -1.87 -11.07
N ALA A 223 -10.06 -2.35 -11.84
CA ALA A 223 -10.08 -3.72 -12.35
C ALA A 223 -8.90 -3.99 -13.30
N LEU A 224 -8.64 -3.09 -14.26
CA LEU A 224 -7.54 -3.23 -15.21
C LEU A 224 -6.18 -3.16 -14.53
N ALA A 225 -5.96 -2.17 -13.66
CA ALA A 225 -4.69 -2.03 -12.97
C ALA A 225 -4.41 -3.24 -12.07
N LEU A 226 -5.42 -3.76 -11.38
CA LEU A 226 -5.28 -4.94 -10.52
C LEU A 226 -5.01 -6.21 -11.34
N ALA A 227 -5.69 -6.39 -12.48
CA ALA A 227 -5.46 -7.53 -13.37
C ALA A 227 -4.03 -7.51 -13.94
N ILE A 228 -3.54 -6.35 -14.40
CA ILE A 228 -2.17 -6.20 -14.90
C ILE A 228 -1.15 -6.46 -13.77
N ALA A 229 -1.35 -5.87 -12.59
CA ALA A 229 -0.46 -6.07 -11.44
C ALA A 229 -0.41 -7.54 -11.03
N LEU A 230 -1.56 -8.23 -10.97
CA LEU A 230 -1.63 -9.66 -10.64
C LEU A 230 -0.88 -10.51 -11.67
N ALA A 231 -1.07 -10.25 -12.97
CA ALA A 231 -0.37 -10.98 -14.02
C ALA A 231 1.16 -10.79 -13.89
N VAL A 232 1.62 -9.57 -13.69
CA VAL A 232 3.05 -9.26 -13.48
C VAL A 232 3.58 -9.96 -12.23
N TYR A 233 2.85 -9.88 -11.10
CA TYR A 233 3.27 -10.49 -9.84
C TYR A 233 3.32 -12.02 -9.95
N ALA A 234 2.34 -12.64 -10.62
CA ALA A 234 2.31 -14.08 -10.82
C ALA A 234 3.52 -14.56 -11.65
N VAL A 235 3.79 -13.90 -12.78
CA VAL A 235 4.90 -14.27 -13.66
C VAL A 235 6.25 -14.04 -12.98
N VAL A 236 6.43 -12.93 -12.28
CA VAL A 236 7.67 -12.65 -11.52
C VAL A 236 7.84 -13.64 -10.38
N ALA A 237 6.78 -13.93 -9.61
CA ALA A 237 6.84 -14.91 -8.51
C ALA A 237 7.21 -16.32 -9.02
N VAL A 238 6.62 -16.76 -10.13
CA VAL A 238 6.98 -18.04 -10.78
C VAL A 238 8.45 -18.05 -11.18
N ALA A 239 8.92 -17.00 -11.88
CA ALA A 239 10.30 -16.91 -12.33
C ALA A 239 11.30 -16.95 -11.15
N VAL A 240 11.08 -16.14 -10.14
CA VAL A 240 11.99 -16.02 -8.99
C VAL A 240 11.95 -17.29 -8.13
N LEU A 241 10.77 -17.89 -7.93
CA LEU A 241 10.63 -19.15 -7.19
C LEU A 241 11.29 -20.32 -7.92
N ALA A 242 11.10 -20.45 -9.24
CA ALA A 242 11.74 -21.47 -10.06
C ALA A 242 13.28 -21.31 -10.08
N GLN A 243 13.80 -20.08 -9.99
CA GLN A 243 15.23 -19.82 -9.99
C GLN A 243 15.90 -20.04 -8.64
N LEU A 244 15.35 -19.50 -7.57
CA LEU A 244 15.97 -19.52 -6.24
C LEU A 244 15.48 -20.67 -5.35
N GLY A 245 14.30 -21.23 -5.65
CA GLY A 245 13.58 -22.10 -4.72
C GLY A 245 13.05 -21.33 -3.49
N ALA A 246 12.21 -21.98 -2.70
CA ALA A 246 11.57 -21.35 -1.54
C ALA A 246 12.60 -20.89 -0.48
N ALA A 247 13.58 -21.72 -0.14
CA ALA A 247 14.61 -21.42 0.87
C ALA A 247 15.54 -20.27 0.43
N GLY A 248 16.01 -20.29 -0.84
CA GLY A 248 16.85 -19.22 -1.39
C GLY A 248 16.12 -17.89 -1.45
N LEU A 249 14.85 -17.92 -1.86
CA LEU A 249 14.01 -16.72 -1.88
C LEU A 249 13.73 -16.18 -0.48
N ALA A 250 13.46 -17.05 0.50
CA ALA A 250 13.17 -16.66 1.88
C ALA A 250 14.35 -15.92 2.57
N SER A 251 15.59 -16.28 2.22
CA SER A 251 16.80 -15.66 2.77
C SER A 251 17.22 -14.36 2.07
N SER A 252 16.64 -14.06 0.90
CA SER A 252 17.01 -12.89 0.08
C SER A 252 16.51 -11.58 0.67
N HIS A 253 17.33 -10.52 0.54
CA HIS A 253 16.92 -9.14 0.82
C HIS A 253 16.65 -8.33 -0.47
N ALA A 254 17.13 -8.84 -1.62
CA ALA A 254 16.97 -8.24 -2.94
C ALA A 254 16.63 -9.32 -3.99
N ALA A 255 15.48 -9.98 -3.80
CA ALA A 255 15.07 -11.21 -4.47
C ALA A 255 15.26 -11.22 -5.99
N LEU A 256 14.90 -10.12 -6.67
CA LEU A 256 15.04 -10.05 -8.14
C LEU A 256 16.51 -9.93 -8.55
N SER A 257 17.32 -9.19 -7.82
CA SER A 257 18.78 -9.08 -8.07
C SER A 257 19.48 -10.41 -7.85
N ASP A 258 19.12 -11.13 -6.78
CA ASP A 258 19.70 -12.43 -6.48
C ASP A 258 19.28 -13.49 -7.50
N ALA A 259 18.00 -13.45 -7.95
CA ALA A 259 17.52 -14.36 -8.99
C ALA A 259 18.24 -14.16 -10.32
N VAL A 260 18.44 -12.91 -10.76
CA VAL A 260 19.17 -12.61 -12.00
C VAL A 260 20.65 -13.00 -11.88
N ARG A 261 21.27 -12.82 -10.71
CA ARG A 261 22.64 -13.27 -10.44
C ARG A 261 22.75 -14.79 -10.50
N ALA A 262 21.83 -15.51 -9.86
CA ALA A 262 21.75 -16.96 -9.89
C ALA A 262 21.46 -17.50 -11.29
N ALA A 263 20.77 -16.74 -12.13
CA ALA A 263 20.53 -17.08 -13.53
C ALA A 263 21.76 -16.88 -14.44
N GLY A 264 22.91 -16.42 -13.91
CA GLY A 264 24.15 -16.22 -14.68
C GLY A 264 24.28 -14.83 -15.32
N PHE A 265 23.45 -13.87 -14.95
CA PHE A 265 23.46 -12.51 -15.50
C PHE A 265 23.80 -11.41 -14.46
N PRO A 266 24.98 -11.49 -13.77
CA PRO A 266 25.31 -10.51 -12.72
C PRO A 266 25.44 -9.08 -13.26
N ALA A 267 25.78 -8.89 -14.52
CA ALA A 267 25.89 -7.59 -15.17
C ALA A 267 24.55 -6.81 -15.23
N VAL A 268 23.40 -7.50 -15.12
CA VAL A 268 22.07 -6.87 -15.14
C VAL A 268 21.62 -6.43 -13.74
N THR A 269 22.28 -6.92 -12.69
CA THR A 269 21.92 -6.59 -11.29
C THR A 269 21.82 -5.08 -11.02
N PRO A 270 22.73 -4.19 -11.49
CA PRO A 270 22.59 -2.75 -11.28
C PRO A 270 21.33 -2.16 -11.91
N LEU A 271 20.91 -2.66 -13.08
CA LEU A 271 19.70 -2.20 -13.75
C LEU A 271 18.44 -2.62 -12.94
N VAL A 272 18.44 -3.84 -12.39
CA VAL A 272 17.36 -4.30 -11.49
C VAL A 272 17.31 -3.45 -10.23
N ALA A 273 18.47 -3.14 -9.63
CA ALA A 273 18.55 -2.28 -8.45
C ALA A 273 18.05 -0.86 -8.74
N ALA A 274 18.43 -0.28 -9.90
CA ALA A 274 17.94 1.02 -10.33
C ALA A 274 16.43 1.04 -10.55
N ALA A 275 15.87 -0.01 -11.16
CA ALA A 275 14.41 -0.13 -11.35
C ALA A 275 13.68 -0.26 -10.00
N ALA A 276 14.19 -1.07 -9.07
CA ALA A 276 13.62 -1.20 -7.73
C ALA A 276 13.65 0.13 -6.96
N ALA A 277 14.78 0.84 -7.00
CA ALA A 277 14.92 2.15 -6.37
C ALA A 277 13.95 3.17 -6.98
N LEU A 278 13.87 3.24 -8.31
CA LEU A 278 12.99 4.17 -9.02
C LEU A 278 11.51 3.90 -8.73
N ALA A 279 11.10 2.62 -8.72
CA ALA A 279 9.75 2.21 -8.37
C ALA A 279 9.42 2.57 -6.91
N ALA A 280 10.33 2.25 -5.98
CA ALA A 280 10.15 2.51 -4.57
C ALA A 280 10.15 4.01 -4.24
N LEU A 281 11.04 4.83 -4.83
CA LEU A 281 11.06 6.29 -4.67
C LEU A 281 9.75 6.93 -5.14
N GLY A 282 9.27 6.49 -6.31
CA GLY A 282 8.01 6.99 -6.83
C GLY A 282 6.82 6.65 -5.94
N ALA A 283 6.74 5.42 -5.43
CA ALA A 283 5.68 4.99 -4.54
C ALA A 283 5.79 5.67 -3.17
N LEU A 284 7.00 5.81 -2.62
CA LEU A 284 7.27 6.48 -1.35
C LEU A 284 6.81 7.94 -1.37
N LEU A 285 7.15 8.71 -2.41
CA LEU A 285 6.70 10.10 -2.55
C LEU A 285 5.16 10.18 -2.60
N ALA A 286 4.52 9.31 -3.39
CA ALA A 286 3.07 9.28 -3.50
C ALA A 286 2.39 8.94 -2.17
N LEU A 287 2.98 8.03 -1.37
CA LEU A 287 2.47 7.65 -0.06
C LEU A 287 2.69 8.73 0.99
N LEU A 288 3.86 9.35 1.06
CA LEU A 288 4.13 10.48 1.97
C LEU A 288 3.07 11.58 1.80
N LEU A 289 2.79 11.96 0.54
CA LEU A 289 1.74 12.92 0.21
C LEU A 289 0.35 12.42 0.63
N GLY A 290 0.03 11.14 0.39
CA GLY A 290 -1.27 10.55 0.74
C GLY A 290 -1.51 10.48 2.24
N VAL A 291 -0.51 10.04 2.99
CA VAL A 291 -0.58 9.94 4.48
C VAL A 291 -0.71 11.32 5.10
N SER A 292 0.09 12.28 4.65
CA SER A 292 0.06 13.65 5.17
C SER A 292 -1.28 14.34 4.92
N ARG A 293 -1.91 14.11 3.75
CA ARG A 293 -3.25 14.64 3.45
C ARG A 293 -4.33 13.99 4.30
N THR A 294 -4.23 12.68 4.57
CA THR A 294 -5.17 12.00 5.47
C THR A 294 -4.99 12.49 6.91
N ALA A 295 -3.75 12.65 7.36
CA ALA A 295 -3.45 13.22 8.68
C ALA A 295 -3.97 14.67 8.81
N LEU A 296 -3.83 15.50 7.75
CA LEU A 296 -4.43 16.83 7.68
C LEU A 296 -5.95 16.78 7.83
N ALA A 297 -6.63 15.91 7.08
CA ALA A 297 -8.08 15.77 7.14
C ALA A 297 -8.54 15.38 8.56
N MET A 298 -7.90 14.37 9.15
CA MET A 298 -8.17 13.94 10.53
C MET A 298 -7.87 15.04 11.57
N ALA A 299 -6.84 15.88 11.34
CA ALA A 299 -6.53 17.01 12.22
C ALA A 299 -7.56 18.15 12.11
N ARG A 300 -8.09 18.41 10.91
CA ARG A 300 -9.21 19.35 10.70
C ARG A 300 -10.47 18.89 11.41
N ASP A 301 -10.76 17.60 11.35
CA ASP A 301 -11.89 16.98 12.08
C ASP A 301 -11.58 16.78 13.57
N ARG A 302 -10.44 17.30 14.05
CA ARG A 302 -9.97 17.24 15.44
C ARG A 302 -9.72 15.81 15.96
N TYR A 303 -9.51 14.83 15.10
CA TYR A 303 -9.10 13.47 15.49
C TYR A 303 -7.60 13.35 15.73
N LEU A 304 -6.80 14.25 15.16
CA LEU A 304 -5.37 14.40 15.43
C LEU A 304 -5.09 15.81 16.02
N PRO A 305 -3.89 16.06 16.57
CA PRO A 305 -3.53 17.38 17.08
C PRO A 305 -3.78 18.48 16.05
N HIS A 306 -4.49 19.53 16.41
CA HIS A 306 -4.89 20.60 15.49
C HIS A 306 -3.68 21.32 14.84
N ALA A 307 -2.50 21.25 15.47
CA ALA A 307 -1.27 21.77 14.89
C ALA A 307 -0.94 21.19 13.51
N LEU A 308 -1.38 19.95 13.22
CA LEU A 308 -1.22 19.27 11.93
C LEU A 308 -2.21 19.77 10.86
N ALA A 309 -3.23 20.54 11.25
CA ALA A 309 -4.21 21.12 10.32
C ALA A 309 -3.68 22.36 9.57
N ALA A 310 -2.50 22.85 9.94
CA ALA A 310 -1.90 24.03 9.34
C ALA A 310 -1.40 23.75 7.92
N VAL A 311 -1.81 24.61 6.98
CA VAL A 311 -1.34 24.62 5.58
C VAL A 311 -0.41 25.81 5.39
N HIS A 312 0.72 25.60 4.76
CA HIS A 312 1.71 26.66 4.53
C HIS A 312 1.22 27.64 3.45
N PRO A 313 1.21 28.97 3.69
CA PRO A 313 0.56 29.95 2.81
C PRO A 313 1.16 30.01 1.39
N ARG A 314 2.48 29.82 1.25
CA ARG A 314 3.18 29.93 -0.04
C ARG A 314 3.13 28.65 -0.87
N THR A 315 3.26 27.48 -0.25
CA THR A 315 3.35 26.20 -0.95
C THR A 315 2.02 25.47 -1.06
N GLY A 316 1.01 25.85 -0.26
CA GLY A 316 -0.28 25.15 -0.19
C GLY A 316 -0.18 23.73 0.38
N THR A 317 0.95 23.38 1.01
CA THR A 317 1.21 22.04 1.54
C THR A 317 1.00 21.97 3.06
N PRO A 318 0.58 20.80 3.60
CA PRO A 318 0.46 20.59 5.04
C PRO A 318 1.83 20.27 5.66
N GLN A 319 2.77 21.21 5.62
CA GLN A 319 4.18 21.00 5.99
C GLN A 319 4.35 20.34 7.37
N ARG A 320 3.54 20.73 8.38
CA ARG A 320 3.63 20.13 9.71
C ARG A 320 3.25 18.66 9.70
N ALA A 321 2.22 18.27 8.94
CA ALA A 321 1.85 16.87 8.78
C ALA A 321 2.91 16.10 7.99
N GLU A 322 3.45 16.69 6.93
CA GLU A 322 4.52 16.09 6.11
C GLU A 322 5.81 15.85 6.91
N LEU A 323 6.25 16.84 7.68
CA LEU A 323 7.43 16.73 8.55
C LEU A 323 7.21 15.69 9.65
N THR A 324 6.02 15.66 10.28
CA THR A 324 5.71 14.68 11.32
C THR A 324 5.71 13.26 10.76
N VAL A 325 5.02 13.04 9.63
CA VAL A 325 5.01 11.72 8.96
C VAL A 325 6.42 11.34 8.51
N GLY A 326 7.15 12.25 7.87
CA GLY A 326 8.54 12.03 7.43
C GLY A 326 9.47 11.67 8.59
N ALA A 327 9.37 12.37 9.72
CA ALA A 327 10.16 12.07 10.91
C ALA A 327 9.85 10.67 11.48
N VAL A 328 8.57 10.31 11.59
CA VAL A 328 8.17 8.97 12.05
C VAL A 328 8.67 7.90 11.08
N VAL A 329 8.52 8.10 9.78
CA VAL A 329 9.03 7.17 8.74
C VAL A 329 10.56 7.02 8.85
N ALA A 330 11.30 8.13 9.04
CA ALA A 330 12.75 8.10 9.17
C ALA A 330 13.20 7.30 10.40
N VAL A 331 12.52 7.48 11.54
CA VAL A 331 12.79 6.71 12.77
C VAL A 331 12.52 5.22 12.54
N VAL A 332 11.35 4.87 11.98
CA VAL A 332 11.01 3.47 11.68
C VAL A 332 12.00 2.86 10.67
N ALA A 333 12.43 3.60 9.66
CA ALA A 333 13.44 3.14 8.70
C ALA A 333 14.84 3.01 9.31
N ALA A 334 15.17 3.79 10.35
CA ALA A 334 16.48 3.73 11.01
C ALA A 334 16.64 2.49 11.91
N VAL A 335 15.55 2.05 12.57
CA VAL A 335 15.63 0.99 13.60
C VAL A 335 14.81 -0.27 13.23
N GLY A 336 13.91 -0.17 12.28
CA GLY A 336 13.02 -1.26 11.88
C GLY A 336 13.63 -2.16 10.81
N ASP A 337 13.00 -3.31 10.60
CA ASP A 337 13.31 -4.20 9.48
C ASP A 337 12.17 -4.20 8.44
N VAL A 338 12.51 -4.60 7.21
CA VAL A 338 11.56 -4.61 6.08
C VAL A 338 10.38 -5.55 6.34
N ARG A 339 10.63 -6.74 6.91
CA ARG A 339 9.60 -7.77 7.12
C ARG A 339 8.59 -7.31 8.16
N GLY A 340 9.08 -6.77 9.28
CA GLY A 340 8.24 -6.19 10.33
C GLY A 340 7.45 -4.99 9.83
N ALA A 341 8.06 -4.10 9.05
CA ALA A 341 7.38 -2.96 8.45
C ALA A 341 6.27 -3.38 7.46
N ILE A 342 6.50 -4.41 6.63
CA ILE A 342 5.48 -4.99 5.74
C ILE A 342 4.35 -5.61 6.56
N GLY A 343 4.66 -6.42 7.58
CA GLY A 343 3.65 -7.08 8.41
C GLY A 343 2.77 -6.08 9.14
N PHE A 344 3.36 -5.10 9.81
CA PHE A 344 2.64 -4.03 10.50
C PHE A 344 1.78 -3.20 9.54
N SER A 345 2.35 -2.83 8.38
CA SER A 345 1.62 -2.12 7.33
C SER A 345 0.42 -2.91 6.84
N SER A 346 0.61 -4.20 6.53
CA SER A 346 -0.47 -5.08 6.06
C SER A 346 -1.58 -5.18 7.09
N PHE A 347 -1.27 -5.30 8.39
CA PHE A 347 -2.26 -5.32 9.46
C PHE A 347 -3.14 -4.07 9.43
N GLY A 348 -2.53 -2.88 9.48
CA GLY A 348 -3.27 -1.63 9.47
C GLY A 348 -4.11 -1.44 8.20
N VAL A 349 -3.56 -1.79 7.04
CA VAL A 349 -4.24 -1.63 5.75
C VAL A 349 -5.36 -2.66 5.56
N LEU A 350 -5.20 -3.89 6.05
CA LEU A 350 -6.28 -4.89 6.06
C LEU A 350 -7.45 -4.46 6.94
N LEU A 351 -7.19 -3.87 8.12
CA LEU A 351 -8.24 -3.29 8.96
C LEU A 351 -8.95 -2.10 8.28
N TYR A 352 -8.20 -1.23 7.60
CA TYR A 352 -8.77 -0.16 6.78
C TYR A 352 -9.74 -0.72 5.73
N TYR A 353 -9.36 -1.80 5.04
CA TYR A 353 -10.24 -2.43 4.05
C TYR A 353 -11.38 -3.25 4.67
N ALA A 354 -11.21 -3.78 5.88
CA ALA A 354 -12.31 -4.40 6.62
C ALA A 354 -13.44 -3.38 6.83
N VAL A 355 -13.11 -2.14 7.22
CA VAL A 355 -14.09 -1.05 7.33
C VAL A 355 -14.69 -0.69 5.97
N ALA A 356 -13.89 -0.70 4.88
CA ALA A 356 -14.42 -0.46 3.53
C ALA A 356 -15.44 -1.52 3.12
N ASN A 357 -15.15 -2.80 3.35
CA ASN A 357 -16.06 -3.89 3.04
C ASN A 357 -17.33 -3.83 3.91
N ALA A 358 -17.20 -3.57 5.21
CA ALA A 358 -18.34 -3.36 6.09
C ALA A 358 -19.22 -2.19 5.63
N SER A 359 -18.60 -1.10 5.16
CA SER A 359 -19.33 0.03 4.56
C SER A 359 -20.01 -0.35 3.26
N ALA A 360 -19.35 -1.11 2.38
CA ALA A 360 -19.91 -1.58 1.11
C ALA A 360 -21.07 -2.57 1.31
N TRP A 361 -21.00 -3.40 2.34
CA TRP A 361 -22.11 -4.30 2.73
C TRP A 361 -23.43 -3.55 2.94
N THR A 362 -23.36 -2.35 3.49
CA THR A 362 -24.56 -1.52 3.76
C THR A 362 -25.13 -0.83 2.52
N LEU A 363 -24.43 -0.85 1.36
CA LEU A 363 -24.90 -0.18 0.13
C LEU A 363 -26.03 -0.93 -0.57
N THR A 364 -26.17 -2.23 -0.37
CA THR A 364 -27.11 -3.05 -1.13
C THR A 364 -27.91 -3.99 -0.22
N ALA A 365 -29.16 -4.27 -0.63
CA ALA A 365 -30.02 -5.22 0.08
C ALA A 365 -29.97 -6.64 -0.53
N THR A 366 -29.47 -6.81 -1.77
CA THR A 366 -29.47 -8.10 -2.47
C THR A 366 -28.33 -9.00 -1.98
N LEU A 367 -28.60 -10.26 -1.68
CA LEU A 367 -27.63 -11.23 -1.18
C LEU A 367 -26.44 -11.41 -2.11
N GLY A 368 -26.64 -11.50 -3.44
CA GLY A 368 -25.57 -11.65 -4.41
C GLY A 368 -24.60 -10.47 -4.42
N ALA A 369 -25.10 -9.24 -4.23
CA ALA A 369 -24.27 -8.06 -4.17
C ALA A 369 -23.51 -7.91 -2.85
N ARG A 370 -23.93 -8.60 -1.78
CA ARG A 370 -23.26 -8.66 -0.48
C ARG A 370 -22.13 -9.68 -0.41
N LEU A 371 -22.09 -10.66 -1.32
CA LEU A 371 -21.08 -11.72 -1.29
C LEU A 371 -19.66 -11.16 -1.38
N VAL A 372 -19.41 -10.23 -2.29
CA VAL A 372 -18.08 -9.62 -2.47
C VAL A 372 -17.61 -8.88 -1.21
N PRO A 373 -18.39 -7.98 -0.60
CA PRO A 373 -18.02 -7.34 0.66
C PRO A 373 -17.86 -8.35 1.81
N ALA A 374 -18.65 -9.43 1.85
CA ALA A 374 -18.53 -10.46 2.87
C ALA A 374 -17.20 -11.20 2.79
N VAL A 375 -16.87 -11.70 1.60
CA VAL A 375 -15.59 -12.37 1.33
C VAL A 375 -14.41 -11.42 1.59
N GLY A 376 -14.52 -10.15 1.16
CA GLY A 376 -13.50 -9.13 1.41
C GLY A 376 -13.31 -8.86 2.90
N LEU A 377 -14.40 -8.68 3.67
CA LEU A 377 -14.35 -8.47 5.12
C LEU A 377 -13.71 -9.64 5.85
N THR A 378 -14.22 -10.86 5.60
CA THR A 378 -13.70 -12.08 6.22
C THR A 378 -12.23 -12.30 5.84
N GLY A 379 -11.89 -12.14 4.55
CA GLY A 379 -10.52 -12.26 4.07
C GLY A 379 -9.59 -11.24 4.72
N CYS A 380 -10.01 -9.97 4.85
CA CYS A 380 -9.23 -8.95 5.54
C CYS A 380 -8.95 -9.32 7.00
N LEU A 381 -9.96 -9.78 7.73
CA LEU A 381 -9.79 -10.16 9.14
C LEU A 381 -8.91 -11.41 9.27
N VAL A 382 -9.19 -12.47 8.49
CA VAL A 382 -8.35 -13.67 8.50
C VAL A 382 -6.90 -13.35 8.20
N LEU A 383 -6.62 -12.63 7.10
CA LEU A 383 -5.25 -12.29 6.74
C LEU A 383 -4.58 -11.35 7.76
N ALA A 384 -5.32 -10.41 8.36
CA ALA A 384 -4.76 -9.51 9.36
C ALA A 384 -4.28 -10.27 10.61
N PHE A 385 -5.08 -11.22 11.09
CA PHE A 385 -4.76 -11.96 12.33
C PHE A 385 -3.88 -13.21 12.11
N THR A 386 -3.57 -13.57 10.86
CA THR A 386 -2.57 -14.60 10.53
C THR A 386 -1.19 -14.03 10.19
N LEU A 387 -1.00 -12.72 10.16
CA LEU A 387 0.30 -12.06 10.03
C LEU A 387 1.27 -12.48 11.16
N PRO A 388 2.58 -12.21 11.04
CA PRO A 388 3.54 -12.50 12.11
C PRO A 388 3.05 -11.96 13.45
N PRO A 389 3.11 -12.76 14.55
CA PRO A 389 2.50 -12.38 15.84
C PRO A 389 2.96 -11.03 16.38
N VAL A 390 4.22 -10.68 16.17
CA VAL A 390 4.78 -9.37 16.56
C VAL A 390 4.08 -8.23 15.79
N SER A 391 3.84 -8.41 14.49
CA SER A 391 3.15 -7.41 13.66
C SER A 391 1.69 -7.26 14.06
N VAL A 392 1.02 -8.37 14.39
CA VAL A 392 -0.38 -8.38 14.89
C VAL A 392 -0.45 -7.67 16.24
N ALA A 393 0.42 -8.03 17.20
CA ALA A 393 0.43 -7.43 18.53
C ALA A 393 0.72 -5.94 18.48
N ALA A 394 1.78 -5.52 17.77
CA ALA A 394 2.12 -4.11 17.61
C ALA A 394 1.02 -3.33 16.89
N GLY A 395 0.47 -3.88 15.81
CA GLY A 395 -0.61 -3.28 15.06
C GLY A 395 -1.89 -3.14 15.87
N ALA A 396 -2.29 -4.19 16.61
CA ALA A 396 -3.47 -4.17 17.47
C ALA A 396 -3.32 -3.13 18.58
N VAL A 397 -2.17 -3.08 19.26
CA VAL A 397 -1.90 -2.06 20.30
C VAL A 397 -2.05 -0.65 19.73
N VAL A 398 -1.44 -0.35 18.58
CA VAL A 398 -1.51 0.99 17.98
C VAL A 398 -2.92 1.34 17.52
N VAL A 399 -3.67 0.40 16.97
CA VAL A 399 -5.07 0.62 16.56
C VAL A 399 -5.96 0.84 17.77
N VAL A 400 -5.82 0.02 18.83
CA VAL A 400 -6.58 0.18 20.08
C VAL A 400 -6.27 1.51 20.75
N LEU A 401 -5.02 1.94 20.79
CA LEU A 401 -4.65 3.28 21.30
C LEU A 401 -5.36 4.39 20.53
N GLY A 402 -5.47 4.29 19.21
CA GLY A 402 -6.25 5.24 18.40
C GLY A 402 -7.75 5.23 18.74
N MET A 403 -8.33 4.04 18.93
CA MET A 403 -9.74 3.92 19.35
C MET A 403 -9.98 4.50 20.74
N LEU A 404 -9.08 4.26 21.68
CA LEU A 404 -9.14 4.84 23.04
C LEU A 404 -9.01 6.36 23.00
N ALA A 405 -8.09 6.89 22.21
CA ALA A 405 -7.94 8.35 22.04
C ALA A 405 -9.22 8.99 21.49
N TYR A 406 -9.93 8.32 20.58
CA TYR A 406 -11.24 8.75 20.10
C TYR A 406 -12.28 8.77 21.23
N ALA A 407 -12.37 7.69 22.02
CA ALA A 407 -13.35 7.54 23.11
C ALA A 407 -13.16 8.61 24.21
N VAL A 408 -11.91 8.85 24.62
CA VAL A 408 -11.57 9.88 25.64
C VAL A 408 -11.99 11.27 25.18
N ARG A 409 -11.76 11.61 23.89
CA ARG A 409 -12.19 12.90 23.35
C ARG A 409 -13.70 13.08 23.30
N GLY A 410 -14.44 12.01 23.01
CA GLY A 410 -15.91 12.03 23.07
C GLY A 410 -16.42 12.38 24.47
N TRP A 411 -15.74 11.89 25.50
CA TRP A 411 -16.07 12.16 26.92
C TRP A 411 -15.79 13.61 27.31
N THR A 412 -14.62 14.13 26.97
CA THR A 412 -14.22 15.52 27.34
C THR A 412 -15.04 16.57 26.59
N GLY A 413 -15.37 16.33 25.31
CA GLY A 413 -16.23 17.22 24.52
C GLY A 413 -17.72 17.20 24.96
N GLY A 414 -18.21 16.07 25.46
CA GLY A 414 -19.57 15.93 26.00
C GLY A 414 -19.73 16.57 27.38
N ALA A 415 -18.71 16.55 28.22
CA ALA A 415 -18.71 17.22 29.53
C ALA A 415 -18.73 18.74 29.38
N ALA A 416 -17.99 19.30 28.41
CA ALA A 416 -17.98 20.76 28.15
C ALA A 416 -19.31 21.31 27.60
N ARG A 417 -20.15 20.47 26.98
CA ARG A 417 -21.49 20.85 26.49
C ARG A 417 -22.61 20.66 27.49
N ARG A 418 -22.40 19.97 28.62
CA ARG A 418 -23.38 19.81 29.71
C ARG A 418 -23.18 20.75 30.88
N GLY A 419 -22.16 21.59 30.84
CA GLY A 419 -21.79 22.57 31.86
C GLY A 419 -22.09 24.02 31.46
N VAL A 420 -22.96 24.25 30.42
CA VAL A 420 -23.48 25.61 30.08
C VAL A 420 -24.98 25.60 30.18
#